data_e5f7c84f4953bfb3b4dc73df3b6c156e
#
_entry.id   e5f7c84f4953bfb3b4dc73df3b6c156e
#
_cell.length_a   1.000
_cell.length_b   1.000
_cell.length_c   1.000
_cell.angle_alpha   90.00
_cell.angle_beta   90.00
_cell.angle_gamma   90.00
#
_symmetry.space_group_name_H-M   'P 1'
#
loop_
_entity.id
_entity.type
_entity.pdbx_description
1 polymer ?
#
loop_
_entity_poly.entity_id
_entity_poly.type
_entity_poly.pdbx_seq_one_letter_code
_entity_poly.pdbx_strand_id
1 'polypeptide(L)'
;MCYYKKREVGMSFRKLGHFDLIVMGAGSAGATAAIAAARAGSKVLVIDRLPFAGGTSTAVLDTFYGFYTPGEKAKKIVGGIPDDVVSGLAGYGSMIERPNTYGAGTGVTYNPEHLKVVWESLIGKSGAKILLHALLQEVTVKDGQVRELVLATRAGSCTVSADFFIDATGDADLSHFAGFGYEKAGDIAPAQTLTTTFKMVNVNAAERKKIDKNRLHELMQEATEAGYALPRREGSDHITPVANTTATVMTRLDSVRKNEKGELESVLDDPFFLTESEIAGRAQATEYARFLVDKVPGYENSSLYGFSTLIGVRETRRVYGDYRVEKEDVLQARQFDDQVALCGAPIEDHHSGDGTNWVYLPEGSAVGIPLRSLIVRDSINTMVIGRCFSATHDAHASIRSMAQCMAMGVAAGVSAAIAIKDKEEVRSIKFSKIREALAKTGAVLEV
;
A
#
# COMPACT_ATOMS: atom_id res chain seq x y z
N MET A 1 -6.51 46.45 -31.79
CA MET A 1 -6.13 45.12 -32.36
C MET A 1 -4.77 44.75 -31.78
N CYS A 2 -4.75 44.03 -30.68
CA CYS A 2 -3.51 43.61 -30.02
C CYS A 2 -3.20 42.18 -30.50
N TYR A 3 -2.16 42.03 -31.32
CA TYR A 3 -1.68 40.75 -31.80
C TYR A 3 -1.00 40.00 -30.65
N TYR A 4 -1.67 39.04 -30.04
CA TYR A 4 -1.02 38.01 -29.22
C TYR A 4 -0.21 37.09 -30.15
N LYS A 5 1.09 37.34 -30.27
CA LYS A 5 2.01 36.34 -30.81
C LYS A 5 1.97 35.12 -29.84
N LYS A 6 1.39 34.00 -30.31
CA LYS A 6 1.65 32.70 -29.68
C LYS A 6 3.18 32.52 -29.68
N ARG A 7 3.80 32.65 -28.50
CA ARG A 7 5.12 32.09 -28.25
C ARG A 7 4.93 30.58 -28.28
N GLU A 8 5.35 29.91 -29.33
CA GLU A 8 5.76 28.52 -29.27
C GLU A 8 7.02 28.49 -28.40
N VAL A 9 6.82 28.49 -27.11
CA VAL A 9 7.88 28.12 -26.17
C VAL A 9 8.00 26.61 -26.30
N GLY A 10 8.93 26.13 -27.09
CA GLY A 10 9.40 24.77 -27.05
C GLY A 10 9.82 24.53 -25.59
N MET A 11 8.95 23.90 -24.79
CA MET A 11 9.27 23.55 -23.41
C MET A 11 10.36 22.48 -23.47
N SER A 12 11.61 22.89 -23.32
CA SER A 12 12.67 21.93 -23.06
C SER A 12 12.52 21.47 -21.62
N PHE A 13 12.04 20.26 -21.43
CA PHE A 13 11.98 19.66 -20.09
C PHE A 13 13.40 19.47 -19.54
N ARG A 14 13.57 19.71 -18.24
CA ARG A 14 14.81 19.40 -17.53
C ARG A 14 15.02 17.88 -17.51
N LYS A 15 16.12 17.39 -18.06
CA LYS A 15 16.48 15.98 -18.02
C LYS A 15 17.12 15.63 -16.68
N LEU A 16 16.56 14.62 -15.97
CA LEU A 16 17.10 14.10 -14.70
C LEU A 16 18.13 13.00 -14.93
N GLY A 17 18.27 12.50 -16.16
CA GLY A 17 19.24 11.49 -16.56
C GLY A 17 18.60 10.14 -16.85
N HIS A 18 19.49 9.12 -16.96
CA HIS A 18 19.13 7.74 -17.23
C HIS A 18 19.54 6.85 -16.05
N PHE A 19 18.69 5.89 -15.72
CA PHE A 19 18.87 4.90 -14.68
C PHE A 19 18.72 3.49 -15.25
N ASP A 20 19.21 2.48 -14.55
CA ASP A 20 18.95 1.10 -14.93
C ASP A 20 17.49 0.75 -14.59
N LEU A 21 17.02 1.21 -13.41
CA LEU A 21 15.67 0.97 -12.92
C LEU A 21 15.05 2.26 -12.37
N ILE A 22 13.80 2.52 -12.76
CA ILE A 22 12.92 3.48 -12.08
C ILE A 22 11.81 2.72 -11.36
N VAL A 23 11.63 3.03 -10.06
CA VAL A 23 10.49 2.57 -9.26
C VAL A 23 9.57 3.77 -9.03
N MET A 24 8.36 3.72 -9.58
CA MET A 24 7.35 4.75 -9.39
C MET A 24 6.49 4.43 -8.18
N GLY A 25 6.59 5.24 -7.13
CA GLY A 25 6.02 5.04 -5.80
C GLY A 25 7.06 4.54 -4.78
N ALA A 26 7.29 5.30 -3.71
CA ALA A 26 8.18 4.95 -2.59
C ALA A 26 7.40 4.39 -1.39
N GLY A 27 6.24 3.76 -1.61
CA GLY A 27 5.48 3.02 -0.60
C GLY A 27 6.23 1.77 -0.13
N SER A 28 5.62 0.98 0.77
CA SER A 28 6.24 -0.24 1.33
C SER A 28 6.78 -1.18 0.24
N ALA A 29 6.04 -1.36 -0.86
CA ALA A 29 6.46 -2.19 -2.00
C ALA A 29 7.60 -1.55 -2.79
N GLY A 30 7.45 -0.28 -3.17
CA GLY A 30 8.45 0.39 -4.02
C GLY A 30 9.77 0.66 -3.28
N ALA A 31 9.73 1.00 -1.99
CA ALA A 31 10.92 1.17 -1.17
C ALA A 31 11.74 -0.12 -1.10
N THR A 32 11.08 -1.27 -0.83
CA THR A 32 11.78 -2.57 -0.81
C THR A 32 12.29 -2.99 -2.19
N ALA A 33 11.55 -2.68 -3.28
CA ALA A 33 12.01 -2.95 -4.64
C ALA A 33 13.28 -2.14 -4.97
N ALA A 34 13.28 -0.85 -4.63
CA ALA A 34 14.44 0.02 -4.85
C ALA A 34 15.67 -0.46 -4.06
N ILE A 35 15.48 -0.82 -2.77
CA ILE A 35 16.54 -1.34 -1.92
C ILE A 35 17.08 -2.66 -2.49
N ALA A 36 16.21 -3.59 -2.87
CA ALA A 36 16.61 -4.90 -3.40
C ALA A 36 17.41 -4.77 -4.69
N ALA A 37 16.93 -3.98 -5.65
CA ALA A 37 17.60 -3.78 -6.93
C ALA A 37 18.94 -3.05 -6.77
N ALA A 38 19.03 -2.04 -5.90
CA ALA A 38 20.26 -1.32 -5.66
C ALA A 38 21.31 -2.20 -4.96
N ARG A 39 20.90 -3.02 -3.97
CA ARG A 39 21.78 -4.03 -3.35
C ARG A 39 22.27 -5.09 -4.35
N ALA A 40 21.50 -5.36 -5.42
CA ALA A 40 21.90 -6.23 -6.53
C ALA A 40 22.80 -5.54 -7.56
N GLY A 41 23.12 -4.24 -7.40
CA GLY A 41 24.07 -3.49 -8.20
C GLY A 41 23.46 -2.58 -9.28
N SER A 42 22.14 -2.47 -9.37
CA SER A 42 21.46 -1.58 -10.32
C SER A 42 21.53 -0.12 -9.87
N LYS A 43 21.64 0.81 -10.82
CA LYS A 43 21.48 2.26 -10.61
C LYS A 43 20.00 2.60 -10.56
N VAL A 44 19.46 2.77 -9.35
CA VAL A 44 18.02 2.89 -9.09
C VAL A 44 17.63 4.33 -8.76
N LEU A 45 16.49 4.77 -9.31
CA LEU A 45 15.74 5.94 -8.86
C LEU A 45 14.36 5.50 -8.39
N VAL A 46 14.03 5.79 -7.14
CA VAL A 46 12.66 5.67 -6.63
C VAL A 46 12.02 7.05 -6.53
N ILE A 47 10.76 7.17 -7.01
CA ILE A 47 10.06 8.45 -7.16
C ILE A 47 8.75 8.40 -6.38
N ASP A 48 8.42 9.47 -5.64
CA ASP A 48 7.13 9.59 -4.97
C ASP A 48 6.58 11.03 -5.04
N ARG A 49 5.26 11.15 -5.06
CA ARG A 49 4.55 12.44 -4.97
C ARG A 49 4.55 13.02 -3.55
N LEU A 50 4.71 12.18 -2.54
CA LEU A 50 4.74 12.57 -1.14
C LEU A 50 6.09 13.19 -0.74
N PRO A 51 6.14 13.95 0.36
CA PRO A 51 7.36 14.53 0.89
C PRO A 51 8.20 13.54 1.72
N PHE A 52 7.83 12.28 1.78
CA PHE A 52 8.49 11.22 2.54
C PHE A 52 8.22 9.84 1.92
N ALA A 53 9.06 8.86 2.23
CA ALA A 53 8.88 7.48 1.84
C ALA A 53 7.91 6.72 2.77
N GLY A 54 7.39 5.57 2.31
CA GLY A 54 6.56 4.64 3.05
C GLY A 54 5.11 4.55 2.55
N GLY A 55 4.62 5.56 1.81
CA GLY A 55 3.25 5.55 1.28
C GLY A 55 2.21 5.33 2.38
N THR A 56 1.34 4.32 2.21
CA THR A 56 0.29 3.98 3.20
C THR A 56 0.85 3.73 4.60
N SER A 57 2.05 3.14 4.72
CA SER A 57 2.64 2.81 6.02
C SER A 57 3.09 4.03 6.83
N THR A 58 3.24 5.18 6.20
CA THR A 58 3.67 6.43 6.88
C THR A 58 2.62 7.54 6.81
N ALA A 59 1.75 7.50 5.79
CA ALA A 59 0.74 8.52 5.58
C ALA A 59 -0.64 8.17 6.16
N VAL A 60 -0.96 6.87 6.35
CA VAL A 60 -2.31 6.42 6.71
C VAL A 60 -2.32 5.49 7.92
N LEU A 61 -1.57 4.39 7.87
CA LEU A 61 -1.59 3.31 8.86
C LEU A 61 -0.32 3.35 9.73
N ASP A 62 -0.35 2.57 10.81
CA ASP A 62 0.73 2.47 11.79
C ASP A 62 0.98 1.02 12.27
N THR A 63 0.49 0.04 11.53
CA THR A 63 0.66 -1.38 11.88
C THR A 63 0.89 -2.21 10.63
N PHE A 64 1.98 -2.97 10.61
CA PHE A 64 2.23 -4.01 9.62
C PHE A 64 1.58 -5.32 10.05
N TYR A 65 0.72 -5.87 9.22
CA TYR A 65 0.24 -7.25 9.30
C TYR A 65 0.84 -8.09 8.18
N GLY A 66 0.84 -9.42 8.37
CA GLY A 66 1.21 -10.38 7.35
C GLY A 66 2.66 -10.91 7.42
N PHE A 67 3.43 -10.56 8.45
CA PHE A 67 4.75 -11.20 8.67
C PHE A 67 4.64 -12.69 9.02
N TYR A 68 3.54 -13.07 9.65
CA TYR A 68 3.25 -14.41 10.11
C TYR A 68 1.87 -14.85 9.64
N THR A 69 1.67 -16.15 9.48
CA THR A 69 0.33 -16.71 9.31
C THR A 69 -0.52 -16.48 10.56
N PRO A 70 -1.85 -16.30 10.43
CA PRO A 70 -2.75 -16.27 11.58
C PRO A 70 -2.78 -17.61 12.34
N GLY A 71 -3.28 -17.57 13.60
CA GLY A 71 -3.52 -18.74 14.43
C GLY A 71 -2.44 -19.02 15.47
N GLU A 72 -2.64 -20.08 16.26
CA GLU A 72 -1.75 -20.46 17.36
C GLU A 72 -0.40 -21.01 16.88
N LYS A 73 -0.39 -21.61 15.70
CA LYS A 73 0.80 -22.16 15.06
C LYS A 73 1.36 -21.22 13.99
N ALA A 74 1.47 -19.93 14.35
CA ALA A 74 1.95 -18.92 13.45
C ALA A 74 3.34 -19.23 12.88
N LYS A 75 3.48 -19.17 11.55
CA LYS A 75 4.73 -19.34 10.83
C LYS A 75 5.15 -18.04 10.20
N LYS A 76 6.45 -17.74 10.21
CA LYS A 76 7.00 -16.57 9.52
C LYS A 76 6.93 -16.79 8.01
N ILE A 77 6.35 -15.83 7.29
CA ILE A 77 6.14 -15.87 5.83
C ILE A 77 6.70 -14.67 5.08
N VAL A 78 7.21 -13.67 5.79
CA VAL A 78 7.88 -12.51 5.20
C VAL A 78 9.17 -12.24 5.96
N GLY A 79 10.30 -12.09 5.24
CA GLY A 79 11.63 -11.90 5.82
C GLY A 79 12.58 -11.13 4.92
N GLY A 80 13.82 -10.97 5.36
CA GLY A 80 14.88 -10.27 4.63
C GLY A 80 14.79 -8.75 4.78
N ILE A 81 14.71 -7.99 3.67
CA ILE A 81 14.62 -6.52 3.73
C ILE A 81 13.44 -6.03 4.63
N PRO A 82 12.26 -6.66 4.64
CA PRO A 82 11.22 -6.34 5.63
C PRO A 82 11.67 -6.47 7.09
N ASP A 83 12.57 -7.40 7.42
CA ASP A 83 13.15 -7.49 8.77
C ASP A 83 14.08 -6.32 9.08
N ASP A 84 14.81 -5.81 8.09
CA ASP A 84 15.64 -4.59 8.27
C ASP A 84 14.77 -3.40 8.66
N VAL A 85 13.54 -3.30 8.10
CA VAL A 85 12.58 -2.24 8.46
C VAL A 85 12.13 -2.36 9.91
N VAL A 86 11.73 -3.57 10.34
CA VAL A 86 11.32 -3.83 11.72
C VAL A 86 12.49 -3.58 12.69
N SER A 87 13.69 -4.04 12.34
CA SER A 87 14.91 -3.80 13.14
C SER A 87 15.26 -2.32 13.25
N GLY A 88 15.07 -1.55 12.16
CA GLY A 88 15.24 -0.10 12.17
C GLY A 88 14.29 0.58 13.14
N LEU A 89 13.02 0.18 13.19
CA LEU A 89 12.03 0.68 14.14
C LEU A 89 12.35 0.27 15.59
N ALA A 90 12.80 -0.96 15.80
CA ALA A 90 13.23 -1.45 17.11
C ALA A 90 14.40 -0.63 17.65
N GLY A 91 15.35 -0.22 16.80
CA GLY A 91 16.48 0.65 17.14
C GLY A 91 16.07 2.02 17.70
N TYR A 92 14.87 2.51 17.35
CA TYR A 92 14.26 3.72 17.93
C TYR A 92 13.38 3.44 19.16
N GLY A 93 13.19 2.19 19.57
CA GLY A 93 12.19 1.83 20.59
C GLY A 93 10.75 2.16 20.16
N SER A 94 10.48 2.19 18.87
CA SER A 94 9.28 2.77 18.29
C SER A 94 8.34 1.73 17.67
N MET A 95 8.33 0.52 18.21
CA MET A 95 7.43 -0.55 17.79
C MET A 95 6.97 -1.41 18.97
N ILE A 96 5.80 -2.01 18.82
CA ILE A 96 5.25 -3.05 19.68
C ILE A 96 4.61 -4.14 18.81
N GLU A 97 4.75 -5.39 19.22
CA GLU A 97 3.96 -6.48 18.63
C GLU A 97 2.64 -6.63 19.38
N ARG A 98 1.57 -6.83 18.65
CA ARG A 98 0.25 -7.06 19.20
C ARG A 98 -0.63 -7.93 18.31
N PRO A 99 -1.55 -8.74 18.88
CA PRO A 99 -2.50 -9.47 18.07
C PRO A 99 -3.46 -8.52 17.33
N ASN A 100 -3.90 -8.95 16.16
CA ASN A 100 -4.98 -8.28 15.44
C ASN A 100 -6.32 -8.49 16.16
N THR A 101 -7.12 -7.45 16.25
CA THR A 101 -8.44 -7.47 16.92
C THR A 101 -9.41 -8.49 16.29
N TYR A 102 -9.27 -8.76 15.01
CA TYR A 102 -10.13 -9.66 14.23
C TYR A 102 -9.47 -11.00 13.89
N GLY A 103 -8.32 -11.33 14.48
CA GLY A 103 -7.68 -12.62 14.30
C GLY A 103 -6.80 -12.75 13.03
N ALA A 104 -6.46 -11.66 12.37
CA ALA A 104 -5.56 -11.66 11.19
C ALA A 104 -4.07 -11.82 11.55
N GLY A 105 -3.75 -12.42 12.68
CA GLY A 105 -2.38 -12.67 13.15
C GLY A 105 -1.78 -11.55 13.98
N THR A 106 -0.48 -11.65 14.27
CA THR A 106 0.27 -10.63 15.02
C THR A 106 0.72 -9.52 14.10
N GLY A 107 0.50 -8.27 14.51
CA GLY A 107 0.95 -7.08 13.82
C GLY A 107 2.10 -6.38 14.54
N VAL A 108 2.94 -5.70 13.77
CA VAL A 108 3.96 -4.77 14.27
C VAL A 108 3.40 -3.37 14.20
N THR A 109 3.00 -2.81 15.34
CA THR A 109 2.53 -1.43 15.44
C THR A 109 3.73 -0.53 15.73
N TYR A 110 3.82 0.57 14.99
CA TYR A 110 5.00 1.45 15.00
C TYR A 110 4.63 2.93 15.05
N ASN A 111 5.64 3.78 15.32
CA ASN A 111 5.52 5.21 15.14
C ASN A 111 5.81 5.56 13.66
N PRO A 112 4.83 6.06 12.88
CA PRO A 112 5.02 6.40 11.46
C PRO A 112 6.11 7.45 11.21
N GLU A 113 6.38 8.35 12.16
CA GLU A 113 7.42 9.36 12.00
C GLU A 113 8.83 8.74 11.98
N HIS A 114 9.10 7.78 12.86
CA HIS A 114 10.34 7.03 12.81
C HIS A 114 10.42 6.10 11.59
N LEU A 115 9.29 5.57 11.13
CA LEU A 115 9.28 4.75 9.94
C LEU A 115 9.68 5.53 8.67
N LYS A 116 9.32 6.81 8.54
CA LYS A 116 9.81 7.68 7.45
C LYS A 116 11.34 7.69 7.42
N VAL A 117 11.96 7.93 8.57
CA VAL A 117 13.42 7.97 8.72
C VAL A 117 14.06 6.61 8.42
N VAL A 118 13.43 5.51 8.86
CA VAL A 118 13.90 4.14 8.58
C VAL A 118 13.90 3.87 7.09
N TRP A 119 12.80 4.17 6.37
CA TRP A 119 12.72 3.98 4.93
C TRP A 119 13.79 4.77 4.18
N GLU A 120 13.90 6.06 4.46
CA GLU A 120 14.87 6.96 3.82
C GLU A 120 16.31 6.52 4.08
N SER A 121 16.61 6.10 5.32
CA SER A 121 17.92 5.55 5.69
C SER A 121 18.24 4.24 4.93
N LEU A 122 17.30 3.31 4.83
CA LEU A 122 17.51 2.05 4.14
C LEU A 122 17.67 2.25 2.62
N ILE A 123 16.86 3.12 2.01
CA ILE A 123 16.98 3.50 0.59
C ILE A 123 18.37 4.12 0.35
N GLY A 124 18.75 5.11 1.13
CA GLY A 124 20.05 5.79 0.97
C GLY A 124 21.24 4.85 1.17
N LYS A 125 21.22 4.00 2.21
CA LYS A 125 22.27 3.00 2.47
C LYS A 125 22.37 1.93 1.39
N SER A 126 21.31 1.64 0.66
CA SER A 126 21.34 0.69 -0.47
C SER A 126 22.06 1.25 -1.69
N GLY A 127 22.24 2.57 -1.79
CA GLY A 127 22.77 3.27 -2.95
C GLY A 127 21.70 3.73 -3.96
N ALA A 128 20.41 3.44 -3.70
CA ALA A 128 19.32 3.98 -4.49
C ALA A 128 19.15 5.48 -4.28
N LYS A 129 18.81 6.22 -5.34
CA LYS A 129 18.41 7.63 -5.25
C LYS A 129 16.91 7.72 -5.02
N ILE A 130 16.47 8.70 -4.22
CA ILE A 130 15.08 9.02 -4.02
C ILE A 130 14.77 10.42 -4.56
N LEU A 131 13.62 10.56 -5.23
CA LEU A 131 13.05 11.83 -5.68
C LEU A 131 11.64 11.95 -5.11
N LEU A 132 11.46 12.84 -4.15
CA LEU A 132 10.18 13.17 -3.53
C LEU A 132 9.55 14.40 -4.19
N HIS A 133 8.26 14.69 -3.89
CA HIS A 133 7.53 15.82 -4.49
C HIS A 133 7.48 15.79 -6.02
N ALA A 134 7.41 14.60 -6.61
CA ALA A 134 7.39 14.42 -8.06
C ALA A 134 6.16 13.60 -8.48
N LEU A 135 5.23 14.23 -9.18
CA LEU A 135 4.01 13.62 -9.67
C LEU A 135 4.21 13.16 -11.12
N LEU A 136 3.84 11.92 -11.43
CA LEU A 136 3.85 11.41 -12.79
C LEU A 136 2.78 12.12 -13.63
N GLN A 137 3.18 12.61 -14.82
CA GLN A 137 2.30 13.29 -15.76
C GLN A 137 2.08 12.50 -17.05
N GLU A 138 3.16 11.94 -17.60
CA GLU A 138 3.10 11.24 -18.90
C GLU A 138 4.09 10.07 -18.90
N VAL A 139 3.78 9.06 -19.70
CA VAL A 139 4.64 7.89 -19.96
C VAL A 139 4.78 7.71 -21.45
N THR A 140 6.02 7.70 -21.95
CA THR A 140 6.30 7.38 -23.34
C THR A 140 6.48 5.88 -23.49
N VAL A 141 5.66 5.24 -24.32
CA VAL A 141 5.75 3.82 -24.65
C VAL A 141 6.04 3.66 -26.15
N LYS A 142 6.94 2.75 -26.47
CA LYS A 142 7.24 2.35 -27.84
C LYS A 142 7.47 0.84 -27.91
N ASP A 143 6.75 0.16 -28.78
CA ASP A 143 6.86 -1.28 -29.02
C ASP A 143 6.75 -2.12 -27.71
N GLY A 144 5.75 -1.80 -26.85
CA GLY A 144 5.54 -2.46 -25.55
C GLY A 144 6.60 -2.13 -24.48
N GLN A 145 7.50 -1.17 -24.74
CA GLN A 145 8.51 -0.70 -23.80
C GLN A 145 8.20 0.70 -23.29
N VAL A 146 8.19 0.87 -22.00
CA VAL A 146 8.28 2.20 -21.38
C VAL A 146 9.67 2.75 -21.62
N ARG A 147 9.76 4.00 -22.08
CA ARG A 147 11.03 4.65 -22.46
C ARG A 147 11.38 5.82 -21.55
N GLU A 148 10.42 6.68 -21.29
CA GLU A 148 10.63 7.93 -20.57
C GLU A 148 9.39 8.29 -19.77
N LEU A 149 9.59 8.89 -18.61
CA LEU A 149 8.54 9.48 -17.77
C LEU A 149 8.67 11.00 -17.79
N VAL A 150 7.53 11.69 -17.81
CA VAL A 150 7.42 13.13 -17.54
C VAL A 150 6.89 13.30 -16.13
N LEU A 151 7.58 14.10 -15.33
CA LEU A 151 7.27 14.35 -13.93
C LEU A 151 6.98 15.84 -13.72
N ALA A 152 5.88 16.15 -13.00
CA ALA A 152 5.65 17.48 -12.45
C ALA A 152 6.44 17.66 -11.15
N THR A 153 7.26 18.69 -11.09
CA THR A 153 8.04 19.07 -9.90
C THR A 153 7.90 20.58 -9.64
N ARG A 154 8.33 21.05 -8.49
CA ARG A 154 8.37 22.50 -8.20
C ARG A 154 9.36 23.25 -9.11
N ALA A 155 10.29 22.57 -9.75
CA ALA A 155 11.22 23.13 -10.73
C ALA A 155 10.65 23.12 -12.17
N GLY A 156 9.37 22.77 -12.35
CA GLY A 156 8.71 22.55 -13.62
C GLY A 156 8.69 21.09 -14.04
N SER A 157 8.29 20.81 -15.28
CA SER A 157 8.27 19.45 -15.81
C SER A 157 9.70 18.96 -16.09
N CYS A 158 9.94 17.72 -15.70
CA CYS A 158 11.23 17.04 -15.87
C CYS A 158 11.02 15.71 -16.60
N THR A 159 12.02 15.26 -17.37
CA THR A 159 12.02 13.92 -17.97
C THR A 159 13.07 13.03 -17.31
N VAL A 160 12.76 11.74 -17.24
CA VAL A 160 13.68 10.71 -16.77
C VAL A 160 13.45 9.41 -17.53
N SER A 161 14.52 8.68 -17.83
CA SER A 161 14.46 7.41 -18.55
C SER A 161 15.14 6.28 -17.81
N ALA A 162 14.76 5.05 -18.13
CA ALA A 162 15.40 3.85 -17.62
C ALA A 162 15.29 2.67 -18.59
N ASP A 163 16.06 1.60 -18.31
CA ASP A 163 15.96 0.35 -19.03
C ASP A 163 14.75 -0.46 -18.55
N PHE A 164 14.42 -0.38 -17.26
CA PHE A 164 13.33 -1.12 -16.62
C PHE A 164 12.51 -0.23 -15.67
N PHE A 165 11.23 -0.57 -15.51
CA PHE A 165 10.29 0.20 -14.67
C PHE A 165 9.50 -0.71 -13.72
N ILE A 166 9.20 -0.22 -12.53
CA ILE A 166 8.30 -0.88 -11.58
C ILE A 166 7.20 0.10 -11.18
N ASP A 167 5.94 -0.27 -11.44
CA ASP A 167 4.76 0.43 -10.94
C ASP A 167 4.47 0.00 -9.51
N ALA A 168 4.78 0.86 -8.56
CA ALA A 168 4.51 0.71 -7.13
C ALA A 168 3.64 1.86 -6.59
N THR A 169 2.92 2.55 -7.47
CA THR A 169 2.13 3.75 -7.13
C THR A 169 0.94 3.44 -6.22
N GLY A 170 0.54 2.15 -6.16
CA GLY A 170 -0.63 1.69 -5.43
C GLY A 170 -1.94 1.96 -6.18
N ASP A 171 -1.95 2.93 -7.09
CA ASP A 171 -3.10 3.31 -7.92
C ASP A 171 -2.89 2.92 -9.40
N ALA A 172 -1.79 2.23 -9.72
CA ALA A 172 -1.39 1.84 -11.08
C ALA A 172 -1.21 3.05 -12.02
N ASP A 173 -0.67 4.15 -11.51
CA ASP A 173 -0.55 5.38 -12.31
C ASP A 173 0.42 5.21 -13.48
N LEU A 174 1.56 4.53 -13.29
CA LEU A 174 2.50 4.27 -14.37
C LEU A 174 1.83 3.42 -15.47
N SER A 175 1.17 2.35 -15.09
CA SER A 175 0.48 1.45 -16.01
C SER A 175 -0.68 2.14 -16.73
N HIS A 176 -1.44 2.98 -16.00
CA HIS A 176 -2.53 3.78 -16.57
C HIS A 176 -2.02 4.77 -17.62
N PHE A 177 -1.01 5.59 -17.30
CA PHE A 177 -0.45 6.56 -18.23
C PHE A 177 0.32 5.89 -19.41
N ALA A 178 0.78 4.64 -19.21
CA ALA A 178 1.35 3.83 -20.28
C ALA A 178 0.31 3.20 -21.21
N GLY A 179 -0.98 3.27 -20.86
CA GLY A 179 -2.07 2.65 -21.61
C GLY A 179 -2.17 1.14 -21.45
N PHE A 180 -1.58 0.56 -20.39
CA PHE A 180 -1.67 -0.87 -20.11
C PHE A 180 -3.03 -1.24 -19.50
N GLY A 181 -3.46 -2.48 -19.73
CA GLY A 181 -4.76 -2.98 -19.28
C GLY A 181 -4.84 -3.16 -17.75
N TYR A 182 -5.99 -2.80 -17.18
CA TYR A 182 -6.30 -2.98 -15.76
C TYR A 182 -7.82 -3.12 -15.56
N GLU A 183 -8.22 -3.59 -14.37
CA GLU A 183 -9.60 -3.53 -13.87
C GLU A 183 -9.70 -2.43 -12.80
N LYS A 184 -10.75 -1.63 -12.83
CA LYS A 184 -11.04 -0.65 -11.76
C LYS A 184 -11.88 -1.27 -10.65
N ALA A 185 -11.68 -0.78 -9.44
CA ALA A 185 -12.57 -1.05 -8.32
C ALA A 185 -14.00 -0.60 -8.66
N GLY A 186 -14.95 -1.50 -8.46
CA GLY A 186 -16.36 -1.26 -8.79
C GLY A 186 -16.80 -1.76 -10.16
N ASP A 187 -15.90 -2.12 -11.08
CA ASP A 187 -16.27 -2.59 -12.42
C ASP A 187 -16.98 -3.96 -12.39
N ILE A 188 -16.52 -4.89 -11.55
CA ILE A 188 -17.02 -6.27 -11.48
C ILE A 188 -17.56 -6.60 -10.08
N ALA A 189 -16.82 -6.20 -9.02
CA ALA A 189 -17.19 -6.43 -7.63
C ALA A 189 -17.38 -5.08 -6.93
N PRO A 190 -18.14 -5.01 -5.81
CA PRO A 190 -18.26 -3.78 -5.03
C PRO A 190 -16.90 -3.23 -4.61
N ALA A 191 -16.65 -1.94 -4.83
CA ALA A 191 -15.39 -1.32 -4.46
C ALA A 191 -15.20 -1.27 -2.94
N GLN A 192 -13.97 -1.45 -2.46
CA GLN A 192 -13.66 -1.30 -1.05
C GLN A 192 -13.67 0.17 -0.62
N THR A 193 -14.18 0.42 0.59
CA THR A 193 -14.35 1.76 1.14
C THR A 193 -13.04 2.45 1.51
N LEU A 194 -13.08 3.77 1.59
CA LEU A 194 -12.01 4.62 2.08
C LEU A 194 -12.02 4.72 3.61
N THR A 195 -10.91 5.17 4.20
CA THR A 195 -10.83 5.44 5.64
C THR A 195 -9.87 6.58 5.95
N THR A 196 -10.27 7.47 6.87
CA THR A 196 -9.37 8.42 7.53
C THR A 196 -9.03 7.86 8.89
N THR A 197 -7.76 7.58 9.16
CA THR A 197 -7.32 7.18 10.50
C THR A 197 -7.03 8.41 11.34
N PHE A 198 -7.14 8.27 12.66
CA PHE A 198 -6.82 9.36 13.57
C PHE A 198 -6.23 8.84 14.88
N LYS A 199 -5.59 9.74 15.62
CA LYS A 199 -4.91 9.42 16.87
C LYS A 199 -5.46 10.25 18.03
N MET A 200 -5.57 9.61 19.20
CA MET A 200 -5.97 10.23 20.44
C MET A 200 -4.80 10.20 21.43
N VAL A 201 -4.59 11.29 22.16
CA VAL A 201 -3.59 11.41 23.23
C VAL A 201 -4.26 11.58 24.59
N ASN A 202 -3.50 11.41 25.65
CA ASN A 202 -3.96 11.43 27.06
C ASN A 202 -5.01 10.35 27.35
N VAL A 203 -4.94 9.23 26.66
CA VAL A 203 -5.81 8.08 26.90
C VAL A 203 -5.33 7.33 28.13
N ASN A 204 -6.24 7.04 29.06
CA ASN A 204 -5.97 6.11 30.16
C ASN A 204 -5.99 4.67 29.63
N ALA A 205 -4.82 4.17 29.22
CA ALA A 205 -4.71 2.85 28.62
C ALA A 205 -5.14 1.71 29.56
N ALA A 206 -5.03 1.90 30.88
CA ALA A 206 -5.45 0.89 31.86
C ALA A 206 -6.97 0.75 31.90
N GLU A 207 -7.72 1.86 31.88
CA GLU A 207 -9.17 1.84 31.81
C GLU A 207 -9.66 1.36 30.44
N ARG A 208 -9.05 1.87 29.36
CA ARG A 208 -9.41 1.45 28.00
C ARG A 208 -9.27 -0.06 27.76
N LYS A 209 -8.25 -0.70 28.31
CA LYS A 209 -8.03 -2.16 28.20
C LYS A 209 -9.15 -3.02 28.82
N LYS A 210 -9.96 -2.47 29.71
CA LYS A 210 -11.11 -3.18 30.30
C LYS A 210 -12.28 -3.32 29.32
N ILE A 211 -12.28 -2.53 28.25
CA ILE A 211 -13.32 -2.54 27.20
C ILE A 211 -12.84 -3.43 26.07
N ASP A 212 -13.44 -4.60 25.93
CA ASP A 212 -13.17 -5.50 24.83
C ASP A 212 -13.83 -5.04 23.52
N LYS A 213 -13.60 -5.78 22.44
CA LYS A 213 -14.14 -5.47 21.12
C LYS A 213 -15.69 -5.42 21.14
N ASN A 214 -16.32 -6.36 21.78
CA ASN A 214 -17.79 -6.48 21.77
C ASN A 214 -18.41 -5.29 22.50
N ARG A 215 -17.86 -4.95 23.68
CA ARG A 215 -18.35 -3.80 24.45
C ARG A 215 -18.13 -2.47 23.70
N LEU A 216 -17.02 -2.32 22.97
CA LEU A 216 -16.80 -1.15 22.12
C LEU A 216 -17.88 -1.04 21.03
N HIS A 217 -18.20 -2.14 20.35
CA HIS A 217 -19.23 -2.16 19.32
C HIS A 217 -20.64 -1.88 19.89
N GLU A 218 -20.96 -2.39 21.08
CA GLU A 218 -22.19 -2.04 21.79
C GLU A 218 -22.26 -0.54 22.07
N LEU A 219 -21.18 0.06 22.59
CA LEU A 219 -21.11 1.50 22.85
C LEU A 219 -21.29 2.32 21.55
N MET A 220 -20.73 1.87 20.42
CA MET A 220 -20.93 2.50 19.12
C MET A 220 -22.39 2.41 18.66
N GLN A 221 -23.05 1.28 18.88
CA GLN A 221 -24.48 1.11 18.59
C GLN A 221 -25.34 2.04 19.47
N GLU A 222 -25.12 2.02 20.80
CA GLU A 222 -25.82 2.88 21.77
C GLU A 222 -25.65 4.37 21.41
N ALA A 223 -24.43 4.77 21.01
CA ALA A 223 -24.15 6.15 20.59
C ALA A 223 -24.88 6.51 19.30
N THR A 224 -24.96 5.61 18.32
CA THR A 224 -25.69 5.83 17.07
C THR A 224 -27.17 6.04 17.35
N GLU A 225 -27.77 5.26 18.25
CA GLU A 225 -29.16 5.39 18.71
C GLU A 225 -29.39 6.72 19.46
N ALA A 226 -28.36 7.22 20.12
CA ALA A 226 -28.36 8.52 20.80
C ALA A 226 -28.06 9.72 19.86
N GLY A 227 -27.93 9.48 18.54
CA GLY A 227 -27.79 10.54 17.53
C GLY A 227 -26.35 10.87 17.12
N TYR A 228 -25.35 10.05 17.47
CA TYR A 228 -23.99 10.20 16.92
C TYR A 228 -23.96 9.69 15.47
N ALA A 229 -23.32 10.42 14.58
CA ALA A 229 -23.18 10.04 13.18
C ALA A 229 -22.00 9.07 12.98
N LEU A 230 -22.19 7.80 13.38
CA LEU A 230 -21.20 6.74 13.26
C LEU A 230 -21.60 5.75 12.16
N PRO A 231 -21.20 5.97 10.89
CA PRO A 231 -21.62 5.12 9.77
C PRO A 231 -21.05 3.69 9.86
N ARG A 232 -19.93 3.48 10.57
CA ARG A 232 -19.40 2.16 10.89
C ARG A 232 -19.50 1.91 12.38
N ARG A 233 -20.13 0.78 12.77
CA ARG A 233 -20.35 0.37 14.16
C ARG A 233 -19.44 -0.77 14.64
N GLU A 234 -18.51 -1.19 13.79
CA GLU A 234 -17.50 -2.22 14.05
C GLU A 234 -16.08 -1.68 13.92
N GLY A 235 -15.87 -0.44 14.32
CA GLY A 235 -14.56 0.20 14.31
C GLY A 235 -13.66 -0.30 15.43
N SER A 236 -12.36 -0.07 15.29
CA SER A 236 -11.38 -0.44 16.32
C SER A 236 -10.38 0.69 16.56
N ASP A 237 -9.88 0.70 17.79
CA ASP A 237 -8.70 1.44 18.21
C ASP A 237 -7.63 0.47 18.71
N HIS A 238 -6.42 0.95 18.82
CA HIS A 238 -5.30 0.20 19.39
C HIS A 238 -4.27 1.13 20.03
N ILE A 239 -3.53 0.59 20.99
CA ILE A 239 -2.40 1.30 21.60
C ILE A 239 -1.26 1.46 20.61
N THR A 240 -0.53 2.56 20.71
CA THR A 240 0.66 2.84 19.92
C THR A 240 1.93 2.74 20.77
N PRO A 241 3.13 2.75 20.17
CA PRO A 241 4.40 2.84 20.94
C PRO A 241 4.57 4.16 21.71
N VAL A 242 3.76 5.17 21.39
CA VAL A 242 3.77 6.45 22.11
C VAL A 242 2.85 6.32 23.34
N ALA A 243 3.40 6.62 24.53
CA ALA A 243 2.67 6.48 25.78
C ALA A 243 1.33 7.25 25.76
N ASN A 244 0.29 6.65 26.31
CA ASN A 244 -1.05 7.23 26.43
C ASN A 244 -1.66 7.69 25.11
N THR A 245 -1.27 7.03 24.01
CA THR A 245 -1.74 7.33 22.65
C THR A 245 -2.38 6.10 22.04
N THR A 246 -3.54 6.28 21.41
CA THR A 246 -4.19 5.27 20.59
C THR A 246 -4.31 5.75 19.14
N ALA A 247 -4.34 4.80 18.22
CA ALA A 247 -4.71 5.03 16.83
C ALA A 247 -5.99 4.27 16.50
N THR A 248 -6.73 4.75 15.51
CA THR A 248 -8.05 4.23 15.17
C THR A 248 -8.19 3.92 13.70
N VAL A 249 -9.02 2.92 13.39
CA VAL A 249 -9.50 2.60 12.03
C VAL A 249 -11.03 2.47 12.11
N MET A 250 -11.71 3.59 12.31
CA MET A 250 -13.17 3.62 12.57
C MET A 250 -13.99 4.18 11.43
N THR A 251 -13.45 5.15 10.67
CA THR A 251 -14.21 5.82 9.60
C THR A 251 -14.46 4.92 8.40
N ARG A 252 -15.51 5.22 7.66
CA ARG A 252 -15.87 4.52 6.42
C ARG A 252 -16.54 5.48 5.45
N LEU A 253 -15.98 5.60 4.24
CA LEU A 253 -16.51 6.40 3.15
C LEU A 253 -16.51 5.56 1.86
N ASP A 254 -17.46 5.83 0.99
CA ASP A 254 -17.50 5.17 -0.32
C ASP A 254 -16.35 5.66 -1.20
N SER A 255 -15.75 4.73 -1.96
CA SER A 255 -14.69 5.01 -2.92
C SER A 255 -15.19 5.16 -4.35
N VAL A 256 -16.48 4.90 -4.58
CA VAL A 256 -17.18 5.02 -5.84
C VAL A 256 -18.53 5.68 -5.61
N ARG A 257 -19.01 6.42 -6.61
CA ARG A 257 -20.36 7.02 -6.63
C ARG A 257 -20.94 6.96 -8.04
N LYS A 258 -22.22 7.19 -8.19
CA LYS A 258 -22.83 7.45 -9.50
C LYS A 258 -22.72 8.95 -9.82
N ASN A 259 -22.20 9.28 -11.00
CA ASN A 259 -22.19 10.65 -11.51
C ASN A 259 -23.60 11.08 -11.99
N GLU A 260 -23.73 12.30 -12.46
CA GLU A 260 -25.01 12.86 -12.95
C GLU A 260 -25.60 12.07 -14.13
N LYS A 261 -24.78 11.32 -14.87
CA LYS A 261 -25.21 10.44 -15.98
C LYS A 261 -25.58 9.04 -15.52
N GLY A 262 -25.44 8.74 -14.21
CA GLY A 262 -25.66 7.41 -13.65
C GLY A 262 -24.51 6.43 -13.86
N GLU A 263 -23.38 6.87 -14.40
CA GLU A 263 -22.17 6.06 -14.58
C GLU A 263 -21.38 5.97 -13.27
N LEU A 264 -20.72 4.83 -13.05
CA LEU A 264 -19.88 4.63 -11.88
C LEU A 264 -18.60 5.45 -12.02
N GLU A 265 -18.32 6.27 -11.02
CA GLU A 265 -17.15 7.13 -10.90
C GLU A 265 -16.39 6.80 -9.62
N SER A 266 -15.10 6.63 -9.72
CA SER A 266 -14.21 6.40 -8.57
C SER A 266 -13.50 7.68 -8.15
N VAL A 267 -12.89 7.66 -6.98
CA VAL A 267 -12.04 8.76 -6.49
C VAL A 267 -10.80 9.04 -7.37
N LEU A 268 -10.49 8.18 -8.33
CA LEU A 268 -9.44 8.43 -9.32
C LEU A 268 -9.96 9.12 -10.59
N ASP A 269 -11.25 9.05 -10.85
CA ASP A 269 -11.86 9.59 -12.09
C ASP A 269 -12.24 11.07 -11.91
N ASP A 270 -12.57 11.46 -10.67
CA ASP A 270 -12.93 12.85 -10.34
C ASP A 270 -12.09 13.41 -9.18
N PRO A 271 -11.28 14.46 -9.42
CA PRO A 271 -10.46 15.09 -8.40
C PRO A 271 -11.28 15.78 -7.30
N PHE A 272 -12.51 16.23 -7.61
CA PHE A 272 -13.41 16.80 -6.59
C PHE A 272 -13.94 15.71 -5.67
N PHE A 273 -14.27 14.53 -6.19
CA PHE A 273 -14.72 13.42 -5.36
C PHE A 273 -13.65 12.99 -4.34
N LEU A 274 -12.39 12.90 -4.76
CA LEU A 274 -11.29 12.66 -3.82
C LEU A 274 -11.16 13.76 -2.77
N THR A 275 -11.28 15.03 -3.18
CA THR A 275 -11.23 16.20 -2.27
C THR A 275 -12.36 16.18 -1.26
N GLU A 276 -13.59 15.92 -1.70
CA GLU A 276 -14.77 15.77 -0.86
C GLU A 276 -14.61 14.63 0.14
N SER A 277 -14.06 13.49 -0.31
CA SER A 277 -13.77 12.32 0.54
C SER A 277 -12.75 12.64 1.63
N GLU A 278 -11.70 13.39 1.33
CA GLU A 278 -10.72 13.89 2.30
C GLU A 278 -11.37 14.77 3.38
N ILE A 279 -12.23 15.70 2.98
CA ILE A 279 -12.93 16.61 3.89
C ILE A 279 -13.93 15.83 4.76
N ALA A 280 -14.76 15.00 4.14
CA ALA A 280 -15.75 14.18 4.83
C ALA A 280 -15.09 13.18 5.79
N GLY A 281 -13.94 12.59 5.40
CA GLY A 281 -13.18 11.68 6.25
C GLY A 281 -12.70 12.33 7.53
N ARG A 282 -12.19 13.57 7.48
CA ARG A 282 -11.81 14.33 8.67
C ARG A 282 -12.99 14.72 9.53
N ALA A 283 -14.11 15.10 8.94
CA ALA A 283 -15.36 15.39 9.67
C ALA A 283 -15.87 14.14 10.41
N GLN A 284 -15.90 13.00 9.72
CA GLN A 284 -16.31 11.73 10.30
C GLN A 284 -15.36 11.29 11.43
N ALA A 285 -14.03 11.41 11.24
CA ALA A 285 -13.04 11.12 12.26
C ALA A 285 -13.19 12.01 13.52
N THR A 286 -13.57 13.26 13.35
CA THR A 286 -13.86 14.18 14.46
C THR A 286 -15.10 13.72 15.26
N GLU A 287 -16.12 13.22 14.58
CA GLU A 287 -17.30 12.68 15.25
C GLU A 287 -16.98 11.39 16.02
N TYR A 288 -16.16 10.50 15.47
CA TYR A 288 -15.67 9.33 16.21
C TYR A 288 -14.79 9.74 17.41
N ALA A 289 -13.97 10.76 17.29
CA ALA A 289 -13.18 11.27 18.43
C ALA A 289 -14.09 11.80 19.55
N ARG A 290 -15.17 12.54 19.21
CA ARG A 290 -16.19 12.99 20.16
C ARG A 290 -16.87 11.78 20.85
N PHE A 291 -17.27 10.77 20.08
CA PHE A 291 -17.84 9.55 20.63
C PHE A 291 -16.89 8.89 21.64
N LEU A 292 -15.60 8.74 21.30
CA LEU A 292 -14.62 8.15 22.20
C LEU A 292 -14.54 8.88 23.55
N VAL A 293 -14.44 10.21 23.51
CA VAL A 293 -14.36 11.05 24.71
C VAL A 293 -15.64 10.94 25.57
N ASP A 294 -16.80 10.99 24.92
CA ASP A 294 -18.09 11.06 25.62
C ASP A 294 -18.59 9.71 26.15
N LYS A 295 -18.18 8.58 25.52
CA LYS A 295 -18.83 7.28 25.74
C LYS A 295 -17.89 6.15 26.09
N VAL A 296 -16.58 6.26 25.82
CA VAL A 296 -15.66 5.13 25.97
C VAL A 296 -14.74 5.32 27.19
N PRO A 297 -14.85 4.45 28.22
CA PRO A 297 -13.99 4.51 29.41
C PRO A 297 -12.50 4.56 29.05
N GLY A 298 -11.80 5.49 29.68
CA GLY A 298 -10.38 5.76 29.46
C GLY A 298 -10.10 6.88 28.45
N TYR A 299 -11.13 7.42 27.79
CA TYR A 299 -11.00 8.56 26.86
C TYR A 299 -11.49 9.90 27.43
N GLU A 300 -12.02 9.96 28.63
CA GLU A 300 -12.69 11.14 29.23
C GLU A 300 -11.82 12.40 29.22
N ASN A 301 -10.49 12.23 29.34
CA ASN A 301 -9.51 13.32 29.35
C ASN A 301 -8.66 13.35 28.07
N SER A 302 -9.02 12.58 27.05
CA SER A 302 -8.26 12.47 25.83
C SER A 302 -8.60 13.60 24.85
N SER A 303 -7.72 13.79 23.89
CA SER A 303 -7.89 14.77 22.82
C SER A 303 -7.49 14.18 21.47
N LEU A 304 -8.19 14.60 20.42
CA LEU A 304 -7.77 14.34 19.05
C LEU A 304 -6.40 14.98 18.79
N TYR A 305 -5.41 14.19 18.40
CA TYR A 305 -4.03 14.63 18.19
C TYR A 305 -3.69 14.83 16.72
N GLY A 306 -4.21 13.99 15.83
CA GLY A 306 -3.93 14.11 14.41
C GLY A 306 -4.68 13.11 13.55
N PHE A 307 -4.85 13.46 12.29
CA PHE A 307 -5.40 12.60 11.24
C PHE A 307 -4.28 11.94 10.43
N SER A 308 -4.63 10.91 9.67
CA SER A 308 -3.78 10.45 8.57
C SER A 308 -3.49 11.61 7.60
N THR A 309 -2.29 11.60 7.00
CA THR A 309 -1.87 12.64 6.04
C THR A 309 -2.71 12.60 4.76
N LEU A 310 -3.17 11.41 4.39
CA LEU A 310 -4.05 11.14 3.24
C LEU A 310 -5.20 10.25 3.70
N ILE A 311 -6.29 10.29 2.97
CA ILE A 311 -7.33 9.27 3.09
C ILE A 311 -6.78 7.90 2.67
N GLY A 312 -7.07 6.87 3.43
CA GLY A 312 -6.66 5.50 3.14
C GLY A 312 -7.50 4.91 2.03
N VAL A 313 -6.86 4.58 0.95
CA VAL A 313 -7.48 3.95 -0.22
C VAL A 313 -7.09 2.48 -0.26
N ARG A 314 -8.10 1.58 -0.18
CA ARG A 314 -7.88 0.14 -0.14
C ARG A 314 -7.74 -0.49 -1.51
N GLU A 315 -8.44 0.05 -2.49
CA GLU A 315 -8.53 -0.53 -3.83
C GLU A 315 -8.82 0.57 -4.86
N THR A 316 -8.14 0.48 -6.02
CA THR A 316 -8.36 1.37 -7.17
C THR A 316 -8.23 0.58 -8.47
N ARG A 317 -7.08 0.63 -9.15
CA ARG A 317 -6.78 -0.14 -10.37
C ARG A 317 -5.95 -1.37 -10.00
N ARG A 318 -6.28 -2.51 -10.59
CA ARG A 318 -5.52 -3.77 -10.53
C ARG A 318 -5.05 -4.09 -11.94
N VAL A 319 -3.74 -4.01 -12.18
CA VAL A 319 -3.13 -4.19 -13.51
C VAL A 319 -3.26 -5.65 -13.95
N TYR A 320 -3.49 -5.90 -15.23
CA TYR A 320 -3.43 -7.24 -15.78
C TYR A 320 -1.99 -7.70 -15.94
N GLY A 321 -1.61 -8.69 -15.15
CA GLY A 321 -0.35 -9.42 -15.28
C GLY A 321 -0.48 -10.63 -16.20
N ASP A 322 0.63 -11.36 -16.39
CA ASP A 322 0.64 -12.63 -17.12
C ASP A 322 -0.16 -13.72 -16.38
N TYR A 323 -0.36 -13.55 -15.09
CA TYR A 323 -1.30 -14.32 -14.27
C TYR A 323 -2.12 -13.37 -13.41
N ARG A 324 -3.35 -13.74 -13.15
CA ARG A 324 -4.22 -13.02 -12.23
C ARG A 324 -4.55 -13.92 -11.04
N VAL A 325 -4.09 -13.57 -9.85
CA VAL A 325 -4.38 -14.34 -8.64
C VAL A 325 -5.88 -14.25 -8.34
N GLU A 326 -6.50 -15.40 -8.13
CA GLU A 326 -7.94 -15.54 -7.94
C GLU A 326 -8.30 -15.85 -6.49
N LYS A 327 -9.58 -15.67 -6.13
CA LYS A 327 -10.13 -16.00 -4.81
C LYS A 327 -9.83 -17.45 -4.41
N GLU A 328 -10.02 -18.36 -5.33
CA GLU A 328 -9.83 -19.80 -5.16
C GLU A 328 -8.36 -20.14 -4.84
N ASP A 329 -7.40 -19.45 -5.45
CA ASP A 329 -5.99 -19.59 -5.13
C ASP A 329 -5.72 -19.27 -3.64
N VAL A 330 -6.35 -18.18 -3.15
CA VAL A 330 -6.23 -17.77 -1.74
C VAL A 330 -6.86 -18.77 -0.81
N LEU A 331 -8.13 -19.15 -1.06
CA LEU A 331 -8.88 -20.04 -0.18
C LEU A 331 -8.30 -21.44 -0.10
N GLN A 332 -7.65 -21.91 -1.17
CA GLN A 332 -6.98 -23.21 -1.24
C GLN A 332 -5.51 -23.14 -0.79
N ALA A 333 -5.03 -21.95 -0.37
CA ALA A 333 -3.61 -21.72 -0.04
C ALA A 333 -2.67 -22.29 -1.12
N ARG A 334 -3.02 -22.02 -2.41
CA ARG A 334 -2.34 -22.59 -3.56
C ARG A 334 -0.86 -22.24 -3.57
N GLN A 335 -0.02 -23.24 -3.87
CA GLN A 335 1.40 -23.05 -4.11
C GLN A 335 1.66 -23.03 -5.62
N PHE A 336 2.63 -22.20 -6.05
CA PHE A 336 3.01 -22.05 -7.45
C PHE A 336 4.48 -22.36 -7.67
N ASP A 337 4.81 -22.97 -8.81
CA ASP A 337 6.19 -23.29 -9.16
C ASP A 337 7.08 -22.04 -9.29
N ASP A 338 6.46 -20.90 -9.63
CA ASP A 338 7.10 -19.59 -9.77
C ASP A 338 6.77 -18.62 -8.63
N GLN A 339 6.42 -19.13 -7.44
CA GLN A 339 6.12 -18.25 -6.31
C GLN A 339 7.35 -17.51 -5.78
N VAL A 340 7.17 -16.21 -5.55
CA VAL A 340 8.20 -15.27 -5.11
C VAL A 340 7.93 -14.63 -3.75
N ALA A 341 6.74 -14.83 -3.22
CA ALA A 341 6.31 -14.36 -1.92
C ALA A 341 5.14 -15.23 -1.41
N LEU A 342 4.77 -15.05 -0.14
CA LEU A 342 3.71 -15.78 0.53
C LEU A 342 2.71 -14.82 1.19
N CYS A 343 1.43 -15.21 1.27
CA CYS A 343 0.41 -14.51 2.01
C CYS A 343 -0.45 -15.47 2.83
N GLY A 344 -0.52 -15.25 4.15
CA GLY A 344 -1.43 -15.96 5.05
C GLY A 344 -2.58 -15.07 5.55
N ALA A 345 -2.69 -13.82 5.08
CA ALA A 345 -3.74 -12.91 5.52
C ALA A 345 -5.12 -13.37 5.02
N PRO A 346 -6.18 -13.24 5.84
CA PRO A 346 -7.54 -13.52 5.40
C PRO A 346 -7.97 -12.55 4.28
N ILE A 347 -8.99 -12.92 3.53
CA ILE A 347 -9.72 -12.00 2.68
C ILE A 347 -10.44 -11.02 3.61
N GLU A 348 -10.09 -9.75 3.55
CA GLU A 348 -10.65 -8.66 4.33
C GLU A 348 -11.35 -7.67 3.39
N ASP A 349 -12.63 -7.93 3.11
CA ASP A 349 -13.41 -7.12 2.19
C ASP A 349 -14.25 -6.07 2.94
N HIS A 350 -13.94 -4.81 2.67
CA HIS A 350 -14.59 -3.63 3.22
C HIS A 350 -15.53 -2.96 2.19
N HIS A 351 -16.46 -3.70 1.62
CA HIS A 351 -17.47 -3.11 0.74
C HIS A 351 -18.44 -2.19 1.50
N SER A 352 -19.35 -1.53 0.81
CA SER A 352 -20.33 -0.62 1.42
C SER A 352 -21.22 -1.32 2.46
N GLY A 353 -21.58 -0.61 3.54
CA GLY A 353 -22.33 -1.13 4.67
C GLY A 353 -21.54 -1.10 5.98
N ASP A 354 -22.11 -1.66 7.06
CA ASP A 354 -21.55 -1.56 8.42
C ASP A 354 -20.42 -2.54 8.70
N GLY A 355 -20.45 -3.73 8.10
CA GLY A 355 -19.56 -4.84 8.40
C GLY A 355 -18.34 -4.95 7.48
N THR A 356 -17.47 -5.89 7.81
CA THR A 356 -16.35 -6.33 6.98
C THR A 356 -16.46 -7.84 6.81
N ASN A 357 -16.39 -8.32 5.56
CA ASN A 357 -16.39 -9.75 5.30
C ASN A 357 -14.98 -10.31 5.51
N TRP A 358 -14.90 -11.28 6.41
CA TRP A 358 -13.66 -11.98 6.73
C TRP A 358 -13.76 -13.43 6.27
N VAL A 359 -12.83 -13.86 5.39
CA VAL A 359 -12.71 -15.27 4.98
C VAL A 359 -11.27 -15.71 5.21
N TYR A 360 -11.08 -16.69 6.10
CA TYR A 360 -9.76 -17.13 6.52
C TYR A 360 -9.27 -18.29 5.66
N LEU A 361 -7.97 -18.34 5.42
CA LEU A 361 -7.28 -19.50 4.89
C LEU A 361 -7.25 -20.62 5.94
N PRO A 362 -6.98 -21.88 5.55
CA PRO A 362 -6.71 -22.95 6.52
C PRO A 362 -5.60 -22.54 7.49
N GLU A 363 -5.74 -22.88 8.77
CA GLU A 363 -4.82 -22.45 9.82
C GLU A 363 -3.36 -22.81 9.51
N GLY A 364 -2.46 -21.86 9.70
CA GLY A 364 -1.03 -22.04 9.47
C GLY A 364 -0.63 -22.19 8.00
N SER A 365 -1.56 -22.01 7.06
CA SER A 365 -1.28 -22.04 5.63
C SER A 365 -1.03 -20.65 5.05
N ALA A 366 -0.45 -20.61 3.85
CA ALA A 366 -0.25 -19.39 3.08
C ALA A 366 -0.39 -19.69 1.59
N VAL A 367 -0.96 -18.75 0.84
CA VAL A 367 -0.98 -18.79 -0.62
C VAL A 367 0.33 -18.24 -1.17
N GLY A 368 0.86 -18.86 -2.23
CA GLY A 368 2.00 -18.34 -2.99
C GLY A 368 1.60 -17.16 -3.86
N ILE A 369 2.49 -16.19 -4.01
CA ILE A 369 2.34 -15.10 -4.98
C ILE A 369 3.23 -15.42 -6.17
N PRO A 370 2.67 -15.77 -7.36
CA PRO A 370 3.49 -16.17 -8.50
C PRO A 370 4.15 -14.95 -9.16
N LEU A 371 5.39 -15.08 -9.63
CA LEU A 371 6.15 -14.03 -10.31
C LEU A 371 5.35 -13.40 -11.47
N ARG A 372 4.68 -14.22 -12.26
CA ARG A 372 3.88 -13.80 -13.43
C ARG A 372 2.68 -12.92 -13.06
N SER A 373 2.25 -12.86 -11.80
CA SER A 373 1.25 -11.89 -11.35
C SER A 373 1.83 -10.48 -11.14
N LEU A 374 3.15 -10.36 -11.14
CA LEU A 374 3.88 -9.10 -11.00
C LEU A 374 4.42 -8.59 -12.35
N ILE A 375 4.34 -9.36 -13.43
CA ILE A 375 4.79 -8.96 -14.77
C ILE A 375 3.61 -8.35 -15.51
N VAL A 376 3.73 -7.09 -15.93
CA VAL A 376 2.67 -6.41 -16.69
C VAL A 376 2.51 -7.07 -18.06
N ARG A 377 1.29 -7.55 -18.39
CA ARG A 377 1.00 -8.31 -19.61
C ARG A 377 1.42 -7.56 -20.89
N ASP A 378 1.10 -6.27 -20.94
CA ASP A 378 1.25 -5.45 -22.14
C ASP A 378 2.64 -4.79 -22.24
N SER A 379 3.58 -5.17 -21.36
CA SER A 379 4.92 -4.59 -21.33
C SER A 379 6.01 -5.64 -21.27
N ILE A 380 7.16 -5.34 -21.87
CA ILE A 380 8.35 -6.21 -21.82
C ILE A 380 9.39 -5.73 -20.79
N ASN A 381 9.26 -4.51 -20.27
CA ASN A 381 10.19 -3.93 -19.30
C ASN A 381 9.49 -3.30 -18.09
N THR A 382 8.29 -3.76 -17.75
CA THR A 382 7.55 -3.22 -16.59
C THR A 382 7.01 -4.33 -15.70
N MET A 383 7.19 -4.16 -14.40
CA MET A 383 6.52 -4.97 -13.37
C MET A 383 5.56 -4.09 -12.55
N VAL A 384 4.58 -4.73 -11.91
CA VAL A 384 3.61 -4.09 -11.02
C VAL A 384 3.63 -4.76 -9.66
N ILE A 385 3.63 -3.98 -8.58
CA ILE A 385 3.71 -4.50 -7.20
C ILE A 385 2.85 -3.71 -6.22
N GLY A 386 2.62 -4.30 -5.06
CA GLY A 386 1.84 -3.67 -4.01
C GLY A 386 0.34 -3.71 -4.33
N ARG A 387 -0.40 -2.70 -3.91
CA ARG A 387 -1.87 -2.64 -3.98
C ARG A 387 -2.46 -2.73 -5.40
N CYS A 388 -1.69 -2.46 -6.43
CA CYS A 388 -2.14 -2.49 -7.83
C CYS A 388 -1.71 -3.73 -8.62
N PHE A 389 -1.16 -4.76 -7.95
CA PHE A 389 -0.74 -6.01 -8.60
C PHE A 389 -1.93 -6.80 -9.21
N SER A 390 -1.62 -7.80 -10.03
CA SER A 390 -2.62 -8.57 -10.77
C SER A 390 -3.37 -9.59 -9.89
N ALA A 391 -4.58 -9.23 -9.47
CA ALA A 391 -5.47 -10.08 -8.68
C ALA A 391 -6.95 -9.74 -8.93
N THR A 392 -7.85 -10.69 -8.62
CA THR A 392 -9.28 -10.40 -8.48
C THR A 392 -9.54 -9.59 -7.21
N HIS A 393 -10.72 -9.00 -7.07
CA HIS A 393 -11.12 -8.21 -5.90
C HIS A 393 -10.87 -8.97 -4.58
N ASP A 394 -11.37 -10.20 -4.45
CA ASP A 394 -11.22 -11.01 -3.23
C ASP A 394 -9.77 -11.37 -2.94
N ALA A 395 -9.02 -11.84 -3.94
CA ALA A 395 -7.60 -12.17 -3.78
C ALA A 395 -6.78 -10.94 -3.38
N HIS A 396 -7.06 -9.80 -4.00
CA HIS A 396 -6.48 -8.52 -3.66
C HIS A 396 -6.76 -8.13 -2.20
N ALA A 397 -8.00 -8.33 -1.72
CA ALA A 397 -8.40 -8.02 -0.34
C ALA A 397 -7.57 -8.76 0.72
N SER A 398 -7.03 -9.94 0.39
CA SER A 398 -6.07 -10.69 1.21
C SER A 398 -4.63 -10.18 1.04
N ILE A 399 -4.14 -10.15 -0.21
CA ILE A 399 -2.71 -10.05 -0.52
C ILE A 399 -2.16 -8.63 -0.42
N ARG A 400 -3.00 -7.60 -0.38
CA ARG A 400 -2.60 -6.18 -0.28
C ARG A 400 -2.03 -5.75 1.08
N SER A 401 -1.88 -6.66 2.04
CA SER A 401 -1.25 -6.35 3.34
C SER A 401 0.18 -5.83 3.15
N MET A 402 0.60 -4.89 3.99
CA MET A 402 1.86 -4.17 3.77
C MET A 402 3.10 -5.06 3.80
N ALA A 403 3.10 -6.13 4.61
CA ALA A 403 4.21 -7.09 4.63
C ALA A 403 4.31 -7.86 3.30
N GLN A 404 3.19 -8.29 2.72
CA GLN A 404 3.14 -8.92 1.39
C GLN A 404 3.58 -7.95 0.29
N CYS A 405 3.15 -6.69 0.39
CA CYS A 405 3.61 -5.64 -0.52
C CYS A 405 5.14 -5.47 -0.47
N MET A 406 5.74 -5.52 0.73
CA MET A 406 7.20 -5.49 0.88
C MET A 406 7.86 -6.72 0.23
N ALA A 407 7.31 -7.92 0.43
CA ALA A 407 7.83 -9.15 -0.18
C ALA A 407 7.74 -9.13 -1.72
N MET A 408 6.61 -8.66 -2.28
CA MET A 408 6.48 -8.41 -3.73
C MET A 408 7.53 -7.42 -4.23
N GLY A 409 7.81 -6.37 -3.44
CA GLY A 409 8.84 -5.39 -3.76
C GLY A 409 10.23 -6.00 -3.85
N VAL A 410 10.62 -6.81 -2.86
CA VAL A 410 11.90 -7.53 -2.91
C VAL A 410 11.97 -8.40 -4.15
N ALA A 411 10.91 -9.15 -4.45
CA ALA A 411 10.85 -10.04 -5.61
C ALA A 411 11.01 -9.28 -6.94
N ALA A 412 10.27 -8.21 -7.12
CA ALA A 412 10.36 -7.40 -8.35
C ALA A 412 11.72 -6.70 -8.49
N GLY A 413 12.27 -6.16 -7.40
CA GLY A 413 13.59 -5.51 -7.42
C GLY A 413 14.71 -6.47 -7.80
N VAL A 414 14.73 -7.69 -7.24
CA VAL A 414 15.68 -8.73 -7.59
C VAL A 414 15.50 -9.19 -9.04
N SER A 415 14.25 -9.44 -9.47
CA SER A 415 13.96 -9.88 -10.84
C SER A 415 14.35 -8.86 -11.89
N ALA A 416 14.02 -7.57 -11.65
CA ALA A 416 14.42 -6.46 -12.52
C ALA A 416 15.95 -6.33 -12.62
N ALA A 417 16.67 -6.43 -11.50
CA ALA A 417 18.13 -6.36 -11.50
C ALA A 417 18.78 -7.48 -12.32
N ILE A 418 18.22 -8.70 -12.26
CA ILE A 418 18.68 -9.81 -13.09
C ILE A 418 18.39 -9.54 -14.57
N ALA A 419 17.16 -9.11 -14.91
CA ALA A 419 16.74 -8.79 -16.27
C ALA A 419 17.66 -7.74 -16.91
N ILE A 420 17.94 -6.66 -16.18
CA ILE A 420 18.84 -5.58 -16.60
C ILE A 420 20.25 -6.10 -16.85
N LYS A 421 20.80 -6.87 -15.91
CA LYS A 421 22.16 -7.41 -16.00
C LYS A 421 22.33 -8.39 -17.16
N ASP A 422 21.36 -9.26 -17.36
CA ASP A 422 21.41 -10.28 -18.42
C ASP A 422 20.94 -9.74 -19.78
N LYS A 423 20.31 -8.57 -19.81
CA LYS A 423 19.64 -7.96 -20.98
C LYS A 423 18.54 -8.87 -21.54
N GLU A 424 17.78 -9.46 -20.66
CA GLU A 424 16.67 -10.36 -20.97
C GLU A 424 15.36 -9.83 -20.38
N GLU A 425 14.22 -10.23 -20.93
CA GLU A 425 12.92 -10.01 -20.31
C GLU A 425 12.76 -10.87 -19.06
N VAL A 426 12.09 -10.38 -18.03
CA VAL A 426 11.82 -11.16 -16.80
C VAL A 426 11.14 -12.49 -17.12
N ARG A 427 10.27 -12.52 -18.14
CA ARG A 427 9.57 -13.73 -18.63
C ARG A 427 10.53 -14.83 -19.12
N SER A 428 11.68 -14.45 -19.63
CA SER A 428 12.66 -15.37 -20.24
C SER A 428 13.66 -15.91 -19.23
N ILE A 429 13.76 -15.30 -18.05
CA ILE A 429 14.71 -15.71 -17.02
C ILE A 429 14.27 -17.03 -16.40
N LYS A 430 15.18 -17.99 -16.30
CA LYS A 430 14.92 -19.24 -15.56
C LYS A 430 14.57 -18.93 -14.11
N PHE A 431 13.40 -19.38 -13.65
CA PHE A 431 12.91 -19.07 -12.32
C PHE A 431 13.87 -19.49 -11.19
N SER A 432 14.60 -20.60 -11.37
CA SER A 432 15.63 -21.03 -10.41
C SER A 432 16.66 -19.94 -10.09
N LYS A 433 17.07 -19.15 -11.09
CA LYS A 433 18.00 -18.02 -10.89
C LYS A 433 17.41 -16.92 -10.02
N ILE A 434 16.13 -16.59 -10.26
CA ILE A 434 15.40 -15.59 -9.44
C ILE A 434 15.24 -16.14 -8.02
N ARG A 435 14.81 -17.40 -7.87
CA ARG A 435 14.62 -18.05 -6.57
C ARG A 435 15.92 -18.07 -5.73
N GLU A 436 17.05 -18.44 -6.34
CA GLU A 436 18.36 -18.41 -5.68
C GLU A 436 18.76 -16.99 -5.23
N ALA A 437 18.50 -16.00 -6.06
CA ALA A 437 18.79 -14.61 -5.72
C ALA A 437 17.89 -14.10 -4.59
N LEU A 438 16.61 -14.46 -4.59
CA LEU A 438 15.66 -14.13 -3.52
C LEU A 438 16.06 -14.79 -2.19
N ALA A 439 16.45 -16.07 -2.21
CA ALA A 439 16.91 -16.77 -1.01
C ALA A 439 18.09 -16.04 -0.33
N LYS A 440 19.01 -15.47 -1.13
CA LYS A 440 20.14 -14.68 -0.60
C LYS A 440 19.73 -13.37 0.08
N THR A 441 18.54 -12.86 -0.19
CA THR A 441 18.00 -11.67 0.51
C THR A 441 17.35 -12.00 1.84
N GLY A 442 17.20 -13.27 2.20
CA GLY A 442 16.45 -13.73 3.36
C GLY A 442 14.93 -13.80 3.12
N ALA A 443 14.48 -13.71 1.86
CA ALA A 443 13.06 -13.87 1.52
C ALA A 443 12.56 -15.28 1.87
N VAL A 444 11.34 -15.36 2.43
CA VAL A 444 10.67 -16.63 2.75
C VAL A 444 9.83 -17.02 1.54
N LEU A 445 10.11 -18.17 0.95
CA LEU A 445 9.47 -18.66 -0.27
C LEU A 445 8.61 -19.91 -0.06
N GLU A 446 8.74 -20.57 1.09
CA GLU A 446 8.04 -21.80 1.47
C GLU A 446 7.64 -21.76 2.94
N VAL A 447 6.58 -22.52 3.33
CA VAL A 447 6.02 -22.58 4.72
C VAL A 447 6.10 -23.99 5.26
#